data_d71a9320ccae5c6ec478e17ad509a839
#
_entry.id   d71a9320ccae5c6ec478e17ad509a839
#
_cell.length_a   1.000
_cell.length_b   1.000
_cell.length_c   1.000
_cell.angle_alpha   90.00
_cell.angle_beta   90.00
_cell.angle_gamma   90.00
#
_symmetry.space_group_name_H-M   'P 1'
#
loop_
_entity.id
_entity.type
_entity.pdbx_description
1 polymer ?
#
loop_
_entity_poly.entity_id
_entity_poly.type
_entity_poly.pdbx_seq_one_letter_code
_entity_poly.pdbx_strand_id
1 'polypeptide(L)'
;MKINKVSIVIPVYNEKNTVAEVIARVKAVDLGEIEKEVIVVDDASTDGTRETLKAIGGIKTIFHPANLGKGGAIRSGFSAATGDVLILQDADLEYDPNDFKELIKPILRGEGEIILGVRINPDPDERRRHVFYWLTWLGNKTITWATNWLYWNDAGEYEGCYKAFSKRLVRSVEVRSNGFEYDNEFICKLLERGHRTVDVPIHYYPRGYKEGKKIKPTDGFKILWTIVKYRLVD
;
A
#
# COMPACT_ATOMS: atom_id res chain seq x y z
N MET A 1 -16.95 8.75 11.69
CA MET A 1 -17.39 7.32 11.60
C MET A 1 -16.84 6.59 12.82
N LYS A 2 -17.62 5.70 13.47
CA LYS A 2 -17.05 4.86 14.53
C LYS A 2 -16.26 3.73 13.88
N ILE A 3 -14.98 3.61 14.22
CA ILE A 3 -14.10 2.53 13.76
C ILE A 3 -13.94 1.56 14.94
N ASN A 4 -14.41 0.33 14.78
CA ASN A 4 -14.26 -0.70 15.81
C ASN A 4 -13.13 -1.68 15.43
N LYS A 5 -12.81 -1.81 14.13
CA LYS A 5 -11.83 -2.76 13.64
C LYS A 5 -11.08 -2.23 12.43
N VAL A 6 -9.77 -2.51 12.39
CA VAL A 6 -8.88 -2.22 11.27
C VAL A 6 -8.33 -3.53 10.72
N SER A 7 -8.41 -3.71 9.39
CA SER A 7 -7.77 -4.83 8.68
C SER A 7 -6.46 -4.35 8.04
N ILE A 8 -5.34 -4.96 8.44
CA ILE A 8 -4.04 -4.73 7.85
C ILE A 8 -3.79 -5.83 6.81
N VAL A 9 -3.68 -5.44 5.53
CA VAL A 9 -3.44 -6.35 4.42
C VAL A 9 -1.97 -6.30 4.02
N ILE A 10 -1.32 -7.46 4.05
CA ILE A 10 0.11 -7.63 3.77
C ILE A 10 0.25 -8.53 2.55
N PRO A 11 0.42 -7.98 1.32
CA PRO A 11 0.77 -8.78 0.15
C PRO A 11 2.23 -9.23 0.25
N VAL A 12 2.49 -10.52 0.03
CA VAL A 12 3.80 -11.14 0.20
C VAL A 12 4.17 -11.96 -1.03
N TYR A 13 5.39 -11.75 -1.53
CA TYR A 13 6.00 -12.63 -2.54
C TYR A 13 7.51 -12.67 -2.34
N ASN A 14 8.06 -13.84 -1.99
CA ASN A 14 9.49 -14.06 -1.73
C ASN A 14 10.09 -13.03 -0.74
N GLU A 15 9.58 -13.05 0.49
CA GLU A 15 10.01 -12.17 1.60
C GLU A 15 10.32 -13.00 2.88
N LYS A 16 10.96 -14.16 2.71
CA LYS A 16 11.31 -15.09 3.81
C LYS A 16 12.02 -14.41 4.97
N ASN A 17 12.93 -13.47 4.65
CA ASN A 17 13.81 -12.85 5.63
C ASN A 17 13.14 -11.73 6.43
N THR A 18 12.04 -11.16 5.94
CA THR A 18 11.42 -9.95 6.49
C THR A 18 10.01 -10.18 7.01
N VAL A 19 9.26 -11.11 6.41
CA VAL A 19 7.81 -11.27 6.65
C VAL A 19 7.48 -11.55 8.11
N ALA A 20 8.26 -12.37 8.82
CA ALA A 20 8.01 -12.70 10.22
C ALA A 20 8.17 -11.47 11.12
N GLU A 21 9.19 -10.66 10.87
CA GLU A 21 9.44 -9.43 11.62
C GLU A 21 8.36 -8.38 11.33
N VAL A 22 7.98 -8.18 10.06
CA VAL A 22 6.89 -7.26 9.70
C VAL A 22 5.61 -7.64 10.45
N ILE A 23 5.21 -8.92 10.41
CA ILE A 23 4.02 -9.40 11.11
C ILE A 23 4.12 -9.15 12.61
N ALA A 24 5.27 -9.42 13.22
CA ALA A 24 5.49 -9.18 14.64
C ALA A 24 5.34 -7.69 14.99
N ARG A 25 5.95 -6.79 14.22
CA ARG A 25 5.82 -5.33 14.39
C ARG A 25 4.37 -4.88 14.24
N VAL A 26 3.66 -5.33 13.20
CA VAL A 26 2.23 -5.02 12.97
C VAL A 26 1.36 -5.49 14.15
N LYS A 27 1.61 -6.69 14.67
CA LYS A 27 0.87 -7.21 15.84
C LYS A 27 1.15 -6.42 17.11
N ALA A 28 2.36 -5.90 17.28
CA ALA A 28 2.77 -5.13 18.44
C ALA A 28 2.17 -3.71 18.50
N VAL A 29 1.71 -3.14 17.37
CA VAL A 29 1.10 -1.80 17.37
C VAL A 29 -0.13 -1.80 18.27
N ASP A 30 -0.17 -0.87 19.21
CA ASP A 30 -1.36 -0.61 20.03
C ASP A 30 -2.25 0.43 19.37
N LEU A 31 -3.48 0.07 19.01
CA LEU A 31 -4.52 0.96 18.45
C LEU A 31 -5.60 1.31 19.49
N GLY A 32 -5.33 1.12 20.80
CA GLY A 32 -6.30 1.33 21.85
C GLY A 32 -7.44 0.31 21.79
N GLU A 33 -8.68 0.79 21.79
CA GLU A 33 -9.87 -0.08 21.76
C GLU A 33 -10.20 -0.62 20.36
N ILE A 34 -9.44 -0.24 19.34
CA ILE A 34 -9.70 -0.68 17.95
C ILE A 34 -9.09 -2.08 17.72
N GLU A 35 -9.93 -3.04 17.38
CA GLU A 35 -9.51 -4.41 17.04
C GLU A 35 -8.64 -4.41 15.77
N LYS A 36 -7.58 -5.23 15.77
CA LYS A 36 -6.73 -5.46 14.60
C LYS A 36 -7.00 -6.83 13.99
N GLU A 37 -7.16 -6.86 12.68
CA GLU A 37 -7.15 -8.07 11.86
C GLU A 37 -5.95 -8.02 10.91
N VAL A 38 -5.06 -8.98 11.00
CA VAL A 38 -3.90 -9.09 10.11
C VAL A 38 -4.17 -10.14 9.05
N ILE A 39 -4.16 -9.74 7.79
CA ILE A 39 -4.41 -10.60 6.64
C ILE A 39 -3.16 -10.60 5.77
N VAL A 40 -2.54 -11.77 5.65
CA VAL A 40 -1.34 -11.96 4.84
C VAL A 40 -1.72 -12.75 3.59
N VAL A 41 -1.36 -12.24 2.43
CA VAL A 41 -1.62 -12.91 1.15
C VAL A 41 -0.29 -13.31 0.52
N ASP A 42 0.02 -14.60 0.55
CA ASP A 42 1.18 -15.17 -0.11
C ASP A 42 0.89 -15.42 -1.59
N ASP A 43 1.54 -14.65 -2.45
CA ASP A 43 1.35 -14.69 -3.89
C ASP A 43 2.24 -15.74 -4.59
N ALA A 44 2.12 -16.99 -4.13
CA ALA A 44 2.88 -18.15 -4.61
C ALA A 44 4.41 -18.02 -4.43
N SER A 45 4.86 -17.64 -3.23
CA SER A 45 6.28 -17.59 -2.88
C SER A 45 6.97 -18.97 -3.01
N THR A 46 8.25 -18.93 -3.39
CA THR A 46 9.08 -20.13 -3.66
C THR A 46 10.37 -20.19 -2.84
N ASP A 47 10.60 -19.21 -1.96
CA ASP A 47 11.86 -19.04 -1.21
C ASP A 47 11.80 -19.57 0.23
N GLY A 48 10.67 -20.16 0.66
CA GLY A 48 10.42 -20.60 2.03
C GLY A 48 9.55 -19.61 2.85
N THR A 49 9.09 -18.50 2.26
CA THR A 49 8.13 -17.55 2.87
C THR A 49 6.86 -18.28 3.32
N ARG A 50 6.34 -19.18 2.50
CA ARG A 50 5.10 -19.93 2.75
C ARG A 50 5.18 -20.79 4.01
N GLU A 51 6.31 -21.45 4.21
CA GLU A 51 6.59 -22.28 5.41
C GLU A 51 6.65 -21.39 6.66
N THR A 52 7.31 -20.24 6.56
CA THR A 52 7.36 -19.24 7.63
C THR A 52 5.94 -18.79 8.03
N LEU A 53 5.10 -18.46 7.04
CA LEU A 53 3.74 -18.00 7.30
C LEU A 53 2.85 -19.06 7.95
N LYS A 54 3.00 -20.33 7.61
CA LYS A 54 2.26 -21.45 8.23
C LYS A 54 2.57 -21.61 9.71
N ALA A 55 3.75 -21.20 10.16
CA ALA A 55 4.17 -21.28 11.56
C ALA A 55 3.67 -20.10 12.42
N ILE A 56 3.17 -19.02 11.81
CA ILE A 56 2.76 -17.80 12.52
C ILE A 56 1.27 -17.89 12.88
N GLY A 57 0.96 -17.97 14.16
CA GLY A 57 -0.40 -17.92 14.66
C GLY A 57 -0.99 -16.51 14.77
N GLY A 58 -2.33 -16.40 14.88
CA GLY A 58 -3.04 -15.13 15.13
C GLY A 58 -3.04 -14.18 13.93
N ILE A 59 -2.95 -14.73 12.71
CA ILE A 59 -3.12 -14.03 11.43
C ILE A 59 -4.04 -14.83 10.52
N LYS A 60 -4.67 -14.15 9.57
CA LYS A 60 -5.40 -14.80 8.48
C LYS A 60 -4.48 -14.90 7.27
N THR A 61 -4.13 -16.10 6.86
CA THR A 61 -3.25 -16.29 5.70
C THR A 61 -4.02 -16.83 4.50
N ILE A 62 -3.79 -16.23 3.34
CA ILE A 62 -4.31 -16.68 2.04
C ILE A 62 -3.11 -17.09 1.19
N PHE A 63 -3.14 -18.29 0.64
CA PHE A 63 -2.10 -18.83 -0.23
C PHE A 63 -2.59 -18.92 -1.67
N HIS A 64 -2.05 -18.12 -2.56
CA HIS A 64 -2.34 -18.23 -3.98
C HIS A 64 -1.70 -19.50 -4.58
N PRO A 65 -2.38 -20.19 -5.50
CA PRO A 65 -1.80 -21.35 -6.20
C PRO A 65 -0.79 -20.93 -7.27
N ALA A 66 -0.87 -19.71 -7.79
CA ALA A 66 0.03 -19.13 -8.76
C ALA A 66 0.22 -17.64 -8.47
N ASN A 67 1.32 -17.04 -8.93
CA ASN A 67 1.59 -15.61 -8.78
C ASN A 67 0.58 -14.81 -9.62
N LEU A 68 -0.22 -14.00 -8.94
CA LEU A 68 -1.23 -13.11 -9.53
C LEU A 68 -0.76 -11.65 -9.58
N GLY A 69 0.40 -11.34 -9.02
CA GLY A 69 0.95 -10.00 -8.89
C GLY A 69 0.45 -9.25 -7.65
N LYS A 70 1.12 -8.13 -7.32
CA LYS A 70 0.83 -7.34 -6.11
C LYS A 70 -0.65 -6.93 -6.02
N GLY A 71 -1.22 -6.44 -7.12
CA GLY A 71 -2.63 -6.06 -7.18
C GLY A 71 -3.58 -7.23 -6.96
N GLY A 72 -3.26 -8.43 -7.50
CA GLY A 72 -4.01 -9.64 -7.24
C GLY A 72 -4.02 -10.04 -5.77
N ALA A 73 -2.86 -9.93 -5.10
CA ALA A 73 -2.73 -10.20 -3.68
C ALA A 73 -3.50 -9.18 -2.82
N ILE A 74 -3.40 -7.88 -3.15
CA ILE A 74 -4.17 -6.83 -2.46
C ILE A 74 -5.67 -7.07 -2.59
N ARG A 75 -6.16 -7.36 -3.78
CA ARG A 75 -7.58 -7.65 -4.05
C ARG A 75 -8.08 -8.83 -3.21
N SER A 76 -7.31 -9.91 -3.14
CA SER A 76 -7.65 -11.07 -2.29
C SER A 76 -7.71 -10.70 -0.81
N GLY A 77 -6.75 -9.91 -0.34
CA GLY A 77 -6.71 -9.41 1.03
C GLY A 77 -7.90 -8.49 1.37
N PHE A 78 -8.19 -7.53 0.50
CA PHE A 78 -9.33 -6.61 0.65
C PHE A 78 -10.68 -7.33 0.64
N SER A 79 -10.82 -8.34 -0.22
CA SER A 79 -12.03 -9.17 -0.25
C SER A 79 -12.23 -9.94 1.05
N ALA A 80 -11.15 -10.39 1.68
CA ALA A 80 -11.18 -11.16 2.92
C ALA A 80 -11.29 -10.29 4.19
N ALA A 81 -11.10 -8.96 4.06
CA ALA A 81 -11.08 -8.01 5.16
C ALA A 81 -12.47 -7.78 5.76
N THR A 82 -12.52 -7.75 7.10
CA THR A 82 -13.76 -7.51 7.86
C THR A 82 -13.79 -6.16 8.56
N GLY A 83 -12.65 -5.50 8.72
CA GLY A 83 -12.50 -4.20 9.40
C GLY A 83 -13.24 -3.05 8.72
N ASP A 84 -13.51 -2.00 9.47
CA ASP A 84 -14.14 -0.76 9.00
C ASP A 84 -13.19 0.07 8.14
N VAL A 85 -11.88 -0.03 8.45
CA VAL A 85 -10.77 0.59 7.73
C VAL A 85 -9.80 -0.49 7.30
N LEU A 86 -9.28 -0.38 6.07
CA LEU A 86 -8.29 -1.27 5.49
C LEU A 86 -6.98 -0.49 5.31
N ILE A 87 -5.87 -1.06 5.77
CA ILE A 87 -4.52 -0.48 5.61
C ILE A 87 -3.68 -1.46 4.81
N LEU A 88 -2.90 -0.94 3.86
CA LEU A 88 -1.88 -1.70 3.14
C LEU A 88 -0.55 -1.60 3.87
N GLN A 89 0.14 -2.74 4.02
CA GLN A 89 1.48 -2.87 4.59
C GLN A 89 2.34 -3.74 3.69
N ASP A 90 3.48 -3.23 3.21
CA ASP A 90 4.46 -4.05 2.50
C ASP A 90 5.25 -4.96 3.46
N ALA A 91 5.71 -6.11 2.96
CA ALA A 91 6.42 -7.12 3.76
C ALA A 91 7.93 -6.89 3.86
N ASP A 92 8.42 -5.68 3.57
CA ASP A 92 9.84 -5.40 3.28
C ASP A 92 10.59 -4.54 4.31
N LEU A 93 9.96 -4.21 5.44
CA LEU A 93 10.49 -3.39 6.53
C LEU A 93 10.80 -1.92 6.16
N GLU A 94 10.41 -1.44 4.98
CA GLU A 94 10.63 -0.05 4.59
C GLU A 94 9.74 0.95 5.35
N TYR A 95 8.67 0.48 6.01
CA TYR A 95 7.67 1.30 6.69
C TYR A 95 7.54 0.94 8.16
N ASP A 96 7.21 1.94 9.00
CA ASP A 96 6.98 1.73 10.44
C ASP A 96 5.49 1.52 10.72
N PRO A 97 5.06 0.34 11.22
CA PRO A 97 3.66 0.10 11.58
C PRO A 97 3.11 1.04 12.67
N ASN A 98 3.95 1.72 13.45
CA ASN A 98 3.49 2.71 14.41
C ASN A 98 2.75 3.90 13.75
N ASP A 99 3.02 4.16 12.48
CA ASP A 99 2.33 5.19 11.69
C ASP A 99 0.85 4.85 11.41
N PHE A 100 0.39 3.62 11.68
CA PHE A 100 -1.04 3.28 11.53
C PHE A 100 -1.95 4.19 12.37
N LYS A 101 -1.49 4.63 13.54
CA LYS A 101 -2.23 5.57 14.38
C LYS A 101 -2.50 6.88 13.65
N GLU A 102 -1.50 7.38 12.94
CA GLU A 102 -1.63 8.61 12.18
C GLU A 102 -2.52 8.44 10.95
N LEU A 103 -2.39 7.29 10.25
CA LEU A 103 -3.19 6.98 9.06
C LEU A 103 -4.70 6.86 9.36
N ILE A 104 -5.09 6.38 10.54
CA ILE A 104 -6.52 6.24 10.85
C ILE A 104 -7.15 7.51 11.41
N LYS A 105 -6.37 8.45 11.95
CA LYS A 105 -6.87 9.70 12.56
C LYS A 105 -7.79 10.52 11.64
N PRO A 106 -7.44 10.79 10.37
CA PRO A 106 -8.32 11.57 9.48
C PRO A 106 -9.67 10.87 9.25
N ILE A 107 -9.69 9.54 9.15
CA ILE A 107 -10.93 8.78 8.99
C ILE A 107 -11.78 8.87 10.27
N LEU A 108 -11.17 8.76 11.46
CA LEU A 108 -11.86 8.93 12.74
C LEU A 108 -12.49 10.31 12.87
N ARG A 109 -11.80 11.36 12.40
CA ARG A 109 -12.25 12.75 12.45
C ARG A 109 -13.25 13.10 11.33
N GLY A 110 -13.45 12.20 10.36
CA GLY A 110 -14.31 12.48 9.20
C GLY A 110 -13.70 13.46 8.19
N GLU A 111 -12.37 13.64 8.21
CA GLU A 111 -11.64 14.53 7.30
C GLU A 111 -11.50 13.94 5.89
N GLY A 112 -11.56 12.59 5.77
CA GLY A 112 -11.51 11.88 4.51
C GLY A 112 -11.55 10.36 4.69
N GLU A 113 -11.68 9.65 3.57
CA GLU A 113 -11.77 8.17 3.55
C GLU A 113 -10.68 7.53 2.69
N ILE A 114 -9.84 8.33 2.02
CA ILE A 114 -8.66 7.91 1.25
C ILE A 114 -7.46 8.60 1.87
N ILE A 115 -6.66 7.86 2.60
CA ILE A 115 -5.49 8.41 3.28
C ILE A 115 -4.24 7.90 2.59
N LEU A 116 -3.37 8.82 2.21
CA LEU A 116 -2.08 8.52 1.59
C LEU A 116 -0.96 8.83 2.57
N GLY A 117 -0.12 7.86 2.83
CA GLY A 117 1.12 8.05 3.57
C GLY A 117 2.16 8.74 2.68
N VAL A 118 2.48 9.98 3.00
CA VAL A 118 3.53 10.75 2.31
C VAL A 118 4.86 10.55 3.03
N ARG A 119 5.84 10.01 2.32
CA ARG A 119 7.13 9.63 2.90
C ARG A 119 7.95 10.84 3.34
N ILE A 120 8.20 10.94 4.64
CA ILE A 120 9.23 11.82 5.18
C ILE A 120 10.52 11.02 5.16
N ASN A 121 11.49 11.48 4.38
CA ASN A 121 12.78 10.83 4.38
C ASN A 121 13.62 11.37 5.55
N PRO A 122 13.97 10.54 6.55
CA PRO A 122 14.72 10.99 7.73
C PRO A 122 16.18 11.36 7.42
N ASP A 123 16.78 10.84 6.32
CA ASP A 123 18.17 11.10 5.99
C ASP A 123 18.35 11.73 4.59
N PRO A 124 18.69 13.04 4.52
CA PRO A 124 19.00 13.72 3.26
C PRO A 124 20.27 13.17 2.57
N ASP A 125 21.21 12.58 3.31
CA ASP A 125 22.48 12.10 2.75
C ASP A 125 22.34 10.76 2.04
N GLU A 126 21.40 9.89 2.43
CA GLU A 126 21.08 8.70 1.67
C GLU A 126 20.52 9.02 0.27
N ARG A 127 19.82 10.15 0.11
CA ARG A 127 19.31 10.61 -1.19
C ARG A 127 20.41 10.89 -2.21
N ARG A 128 21.61 11.28 -1.77
CA ARG A 128 22.71 11.70 -2.66
C ARG A 128 23.54 10.57 -3.22
N ARG A 129 23.45 9.35 -2.68
CA ARG A 129 24.38 8.26 -2.98
C ARG A 129 24.10 7.47 -4.26
N HIS A 130 22.93 7.61 -4.90
CA HIS A 130 22.62 6.84 -6.10
C HIS A 130 21.92 7.66 -7.20
N VAL A 131 22.52 7.72 -8.39
CA VAL A 131 21.92 8.28 -9.62
C VAL A 131 20.53 7.68 -9.91
N PHE A 132 20.32 6.41 -9.57
CA PHE A 132 19.06 5.70 -9.74
C PHE A 132 17.96 6.19 -8.80
N TYR A 133 18.28 6.76 -7.66
CA TYR A 133 17.33 7.39 -6.75
C TYR A 133 16.67 8.61 -7.39
N TRP A 134 17.46 9.40 -8.12
CA TRP A 134 16.98 10.61 -8.78
C TRP A 134 15.96 10.30 -9.88
N LEU A 135 16.19 9.26 -10.69
CA LEU A 135 15.25 8.80 -11.71
C LEU A 135 13.94 8.28 -11.11
N THR A 136 14.02 7.53 -10.02
CA THR A 136 12.83 7.04 -9.30
C THR A 136 12.05 8.20 -8.70
N TRP A 137 12.73 9.17 -8.09
CA TRP A 137 12.12 10.37 -7.54
C TRP A 137 11.43 11.20 -8.62
N LEU A 138 12.08 11.42 -9.76
CA LEU A 138 11.50 12.14 -10.90
C LEU A 138 10.27 11.40 -11.44
N GLY A 139 10.35 10.07 -11.57
CA GLY A 139 9.22 9.23 -11.99
C GLY A 139 8.03 9.39 -11.04
N ASN A 140 8.25 9.28 -9.73
CA ASN A 140 7.20 9.45 -8.73
C ASN A 140 6.58 10.86 -8.77
N LYS A 141 7.41 11.91 -8.94
CA LYS A 141 6.92 13.29 -9.08
C LYS A 141 6.11 13.49 -10.36
N THR A 142 6.52 12.87 -11.45
CA THR A 142 5.76 12.91 -12.73
C THR A 142 4.40 12.22 -12.56
N ILE A 143 4.34 11.06 -11.92
CA ILE A 143 3.09 10.34 -11.63
C ILE A 143 2.19 11.19 -10.73
N THR A 144 2.73 11.76 -9.66
CA THR A 144 1.98 12.62 -8.74
C THR A 144 1.42 13.84 -9.45
N TRP A 145 2.26 14.54 -10.22
CA TRP A 145 1.82 15.71 -10.98
C TRP A 145 0.73 15.37 -12.00
N ALA A 146 0.92 14.30 -12.78
CA ALA A 146 -0.06 13.85 -13.77
C ALA A 146 -1.41 13.50 -13.13
N THR A 147 -1.40 12.78 -12.01
CA THR A 147 -2.62 12.41 -11.30
C THR A 147 -3.32 13.64 -10.73
N ASN A 148 -2.58 14.52 -10.06
CA ASN A 148 -3.15 15.75 -9.50
C ASN A 148 -3.78 16.64 -10.60
N TRP A 149 -3.09 16.81 -11.72
CA TRP A 149 -3.59 17.60 -12.83
C TRP A 149 -4.83 17.00 -13.50
N LEU A 150 -4.82 15.69 -13.78
CA LEU A 150 -5.92 15.02 -14.47
C LEU A 150 -7.18 14.87 -13.61
N TYR A 151 -7.01 14.66 -12.29
CA TYR A 151 -8.11 14.36 -11.37
C TYR A 151 -8.47 15.50 -10.41
N TRP A 152 -7.84 16.68 -10.59
CA TRP A 152 -8.10 17.87 -9.75
C TRP A 152 -7.91 17.57 -8.26
N ASN A 153 -6.88 16.80 -7.93
CA ASN A 153 -6.50 16.44 -6.57
C ASN A 153 -5.19 17.13 -6.17
N ASP A 154 -4.86 17.16 -4.89
CA ASP A 154 -3.64 17.80 -4.37
C ASP A 154 -2.96 16.87 -3.36
N ALA A 155 -2.46 15.73 -3.85
CA ALA A 155 -1.69 14.81 -3.03
C ALA A 155 -0.19 15.04 -3.20
N GLY A 156 0.57 14.84 -2.12
CA GLY A 156 2.03 14.93 -2.14
C GLY A 156 2.69 13.74 -2.81
N GLU A 157 2.06 12.55 -2.74
CA GLU A 157 2.58 11.31 -3.30
C GLU A 157 1.51 10.22 -3.43
N TYR A 158 1.57 9.43 -4.51
CA TYR A 158 0.69 8.26 -4.73
C TYR A 158 1.42 6.92 -4.62
N GLU A 159 2.75 6.92 -4.75
CA GLU A 159 3.56 5.69 -4.90
C GLU A 159 4.02 5.09 -3.56
N GLY A 160 3.69 5.73 -2.44
CA GLY A 160 3.91 5.15 -1.11
C GLY A 160 3.02 3.92 -0.88
N CYS A 161 3.51 2.91 -0.16
CA CYS A 161 2.70 1.74 0.20
C CYS A 161 1.59 2.09 1.18
N TYR A 162 1.91 2.89 2.22
CA TYR A 162 0.93 3.20 3.25
C TYR A 162 -0.27 3.97 2.71
N LYS A 163 -1.35 3.26 2.65
CA LYS A 163 -2.66 3.77 2.27
C LYS A 163 -3.70 3.20 3.21
N ALA A 164 -4.61 4.04 3.67
CA ALA A 164 -5.76 3.60 4.45
C ALA A 164 -7.06 4.03 3.75
N PHE A 165 -8.01 3.12 3.74
CA PHE A 165 -9.29 3.31 3.06
C PHE A 165 -10.45 2.90 3.97
N SER A 166 -11.57 3.59 3.91
CA SER A 166 -12.79 3.03 4.47
C SER A 166 -13.22 1.79 3.68
N LYS A 167 -13.75 0.79 4.37
CA LYS A 167 -14.27 -0.43 3.74
C LYS A 167 -15.33 -0.13 2.68
N ARG A 168 -16.14 0.91 2.90
CA ARG A 168 -17.15 1.36 1.96
C ARG A 168 -16.54 1.71 0.60
N LEU A 169 -15.44 2.47 0.59
CA LEU A 169 -14.76 2.85 -0.64
C LEU A 169 -14.12 1.66 -1.35
N VAL A 170 -13.46 0.78 -0.59
CA VAL A 170 -12.86 -0.43 -1.18
C VAL A 170 -13.89 -1.28 -1.91
N ARG A 171 -15.12 -1.35 -1.41
CA ARG A 171 -16.21 -2.11 -2.02
C ARG A 171 -16.96 -1.37 -3.12
N SER A 172 -16.74 -0.07 -3.28
CA SER A 172 -17.46 0.76 -4.26
C SER A 172 -16.89 0.67 -5.66
N VAL A 173 -15.64 0.24 -5.83
CA VAL A 173 -14.97 0.15 -7.13
C VAL A 173 -14.39 -1.23 -7.36
N GLU A 174 -14.49 -1.70 -8.59
CA GLU A 174 -13.81 -2.93 -9.04
C GLU A 174 -12.47 -2.53 -9.67
N VAL A 175 -11.38 -3.15 -9.20
CA VAL A 175 -10.03 -2.96 -9.74
C VAL A 175 -9.61 -4.21 -10.50
N ARG A 176 -9.14 -4.05 -11.72
CA ARG A 176 -8.79 -5.15 -12.63
C ARG A 176 -7.30 -5.39 -12.76
N SER A 177 -6.49 -4.37 -12.50
CA SER A 177 -5.04 -4.46 -12.56
C SER A 177 -4.49 -5.47 -11.55
N ASN A 178 -3.46 -6.20 -11.94
CA ASN A 178 -2.81 -7.20 -11.10
C ASN A 178 -1.39 -6.82 -10.67
N GLY A 179 -0.75 -5.86 -11.33
CA GLY A 179 0.61 -5.41 -11.05
C GLY A 179 0.68 -4.25 -10.05
N PHE A 180 1.75 -3.47 -10.15
CA PHE A 180 1.97 -2.28 -9.33
C PHE A 180 1.01 -1.14 -9.65
N GLU A 181 0.43 -1.13 -10.86
CA GLU A 181 -0.57 -0.15 -11.29
C GLU A 181 -1.93 -0.31 -10.59
N TYR A 182 -2.10 -1.33 -9.75
CA TYR A 182 -3.33 -1.57 -8.97
C TYR A 182 -3.73 -0.35 -8.15
N ASP A 183 -2.78 0.21 -7.41
CA ASP A 183 -3.02 1.35 -6.51
C ASP A 183 -3.50 2.57 -7.29
N ASN A 184 -2.88 2.82 -8.47
CA ASN A 184 -3.24 3.95 -9.31
C ASN A 184 -4.61 3.77 -9.94
N GLU A 185 -4.96 2.57 -10.45
CA GLU A 185 -6.32 2.28 -10.93
C GLU A 185 -7.35 2.53 -9.83
N PHE A 186 -7.10 1.99 -8.62
CA PHE A 186 -8.02 2.11 -7.52
C PHE A 186 -8.25 3.58 -7.13
N ILE A 187 -7.17 4.33 -6.94
CA ILE A 187 -7.24 5.74 -6.56
C ILE A 187 -7.88 6.58 -7.67
N CYS A 188 -7.49 6.40 -8.93
CA CYS A 188 -8.05 7.14 -10.06
C CYS A 188 -9.55 6.96 -10.16
N LYS A 189 -10.06 5.74 -10.00
CA LYS A 189 -11.51 5.48 -10.01
C LYS A 189 -12.25 6.15 -8.85
N LEU A 190 -11.62 6.25 -7.68
CA LEU A 190 -12.20 6.96 -6.55
C LEU A 190 -12.20 8.49 -6.76
N LEU A 191 -11.11 9.03 -7.28
CA LEU A 191 -10.99 10.45 -7.61
C LEU A 191 -12.02 10.87 -8.68
N GLU A 192 -12.23 10.04 -9.71
CA GLU A 192 -13.23 10.28 -10.76
C GLU A 192 -14.65 10.34 -10.19
N ARG A 193 -14.93 9.59 -9.12
CA ARG A 193 -16.20 9.65 -8.38
C ARG A 193 -16.31 10.82 -7.40
N GLY A 194 -15.38 11.75 -7.45
CA GLY A 194 -15.40 12.97 -6.64
C GLY A 194 -14.82 12.82 -5.23
N HIS A 195 -14.25 11.66 -4.88
CA HIS A 195 -13.52 11.53 -3.61
C HIS A 195 -12.21 12.33 -3.66
N ARG A 196 -11.67 12.66 -2.49
CA ARG A 196 -10.38 13.34 -2.35
C ARG A 196 -9.49 12.59 -1.39
N THR A 197 -8.19 12.76 -1.56
CA THR A 197 -7.18 12.17 -0.68
C THR A 197 -6.85 13.10 0.48
N VAL A 198 -6.40 12.51 1.57
CA VAL A 198 -5.81 13.22 2.71
C VAL A 198 -4.40 12.68 2.91
N ASP A 199 -3.42 13.56 2.94
CA ASP A 199 -2.02 13.21 3.13
C ASP A 199 -1.69 13.13 4.62
N VAL A 200 -0.93 12.08 4.98
CA VAL A 200 -0.39 11.87 6.32
C VAL A 200 1.10 11.62 6.22
N PRO A 201 1.94 12.38 6.92
CA PRO A 201 3.38 12.14 6.94
C PRO A 201 3.69 10.81 7.63
N ILE A 202 4.56 10.01 7.02
CA ILE A 202 4.98 8.70 7.51
C ILE A 202 6.49 8.51 7.45
N HIS A 203 7.00 7.62 8.31
CA HIS A 203 8.41 7.23 8.31
C HIS A 203 8.70 6.24 7.18
N TYR A 204 9.82 6.44 6.50
CA TYR A 204 10.25 5.59 5.40
C TYR A 204 11.75 5.30 5.46
N TYR A 205 12.09 4.02 5.42
CA TYR A 205 13.46 3.50 5.50
C TYR A 205 13.79 2.73 4.22
N PRO A 206 14.29 3.41 3.16
CA PRO A 206 14.47 2.79 1.85
C PRO A 206 15.52 1.69 1.88
N ARG A 207 15.18 0.54 1.30
CA ARG A 207 16.15 -0.55 1.06
C ARG A 207 16.84 -0.41 -0.30
N GLY A 208 18.08 -0.91 -0.38
CA GLY A 208 18.86 -0.90 -1.61
C GLY A 208 18.39 -1.96 -2.62
N TYR A 209 18.82 -1.82 -3.89
CA TYR A 209 18.50 -2.81 -4.94
C TYR A 209 19.04 -4.22 -4.62
N LYS A 210 20.16 -4.32 -3.92
CA LYS A 210 20.73 -5.62 -3.47
C LYS A 210 19.84 -6.33 -2.44
N GLU A 211 18.92 -5.61 -1.83
CA GLU A 211 17.99 -6.08 -0.80
C GLU A 211 16.61 -6.47 -1.37
N GLY A 212 16.49 -6.60 -2.70
CA GLY A 212 15.32 -7.20 -3.35
C GLY A 212 14.22 -6.24 -3.80
N LYS A 213 14.54 -4.99 -4.15
CA LYS A 213 13.57 -4.06 -4.75
C LYS A 213 13.00 -4.61 -6.05
N LYS A 214 11.67 -4.78 -6.13
CA LYS A 214 10.98 -5.53 -7.21
C LYS A 214 10.44 -4.67 -8.34
N ILE A 215 10.21 -3.37 -8.10
CA ILE A 215 9.66 -2.44 -9.10
C ILE A 215 10.67 -2.18 -10.22
N LYS A 216 10.20 -2.21 -11.48
CA LYS A 216 11.00 -1.98 -12.68
C LYS A 216 10.63 -0.65 -13.34
N PRO A 217 11.54 -0.01 -14.13
CA PRO A 217 11.22 1.21 -14.85
C PRO A 217 10.00 1.08 -15.79
N THR A 218 9.78 -0.12 -16.34
CA THR A 218 8.62 -0.41 -17.19
C THR A 218 7.27 -0.30 -16.46
N ASP A 219 7.27 -0.45 -15.14
CA ASP A 219 6.04 -0.33 -14.34
C ASP A 219 5.59 1.14 -14.30
N GLY A 220 6.52 2.10 -14.32
CA GLY A 220 6.20 3.52 -14.41
C GLY A 220 5.39 3.89 -15.66
N PHE A 221 5.71 3.30 -16.82
CA PHE A 221 4.92 3.52 -18.04
C PHE A 221 3.51 2.92 -17.94
N LYS A 222 3.37 1.75 -17.33
CA LYS A 222 2.05 1.15 -17.09
C LYS A 222 1.20 2.00 -16.16
N ILE A 223 1.83 2.55 -15.11
CA ILE A 223 1.18 3.44 -14.16
C ILE A 223 0.67 4.70 -14.87
N LEU A 224 1.51 5.39 -15.63
CA LEU A 224 1.11 6.58 -16.38
C LEU A 224 -0.02 6.27 -17.37
N TRP A 225 0.08 5.14 -18.08
CA TRP A 225 -1.00 4.70 -18.97
C TRP A 225 -2.30 4.45 -18.21
N THR A 226 -2.23 3.82 -17.04
CA THR A 226 -3.39 3.54 -16.18
C THR A 226 -4.07 4.84 -15.74
N ILE A 227 -3.30 5.85 -15.33
CA ILE A 227 -3.81 7.17 -14.94
C ILE A 227 -4.58 7.83 -16.09
N VAL A 228 -4.00 7.85 -17.30
CA VAL A 228 -4.66 8.44 -18.47
C VAL A 228 -5.89 7.62 -18.88
N LYS A 229 -5.76 6.30 -18.90
CA LYS A 229 -6.86 5.39 -19.29
C LYS A 229 -8.10 5.61 -18.42
N TYR A 230 -7.96 5.60 -17.10
CA TYR A 230 -9.11 5.72 -16.20
C TYR A 230 -9.62 7.16 -16.01
N ARG A 231 -9.00 8.12 -16.67
CA ARG A 231 -9.57 9.46 -16.87
C ARG A 231 -10.50 9.52 -18.10
N LEU A 232 -10.28 8.64 -19.07
CA LEU A 232 -11.00 8.66 -20.35
C LEU A 232 -12.04 7.54 -20.46
N VAL A 233 -11.82 6.43 -19.75
CA VAL A 233 -12.65 5.22 -19.84
C VAL A 233 -12.78 4.65 -18.42
N ASP A 234 -13.97 4.80 -17.82
CA ASP A 234 -14.29 4.11 -16.56
C ASP A 234 -14.70 2.65 -16.86
#